data_c6042cd1d4acc03801b451d33d1a3129
#
_entry.id   c6042cd1d4acc03801b451d33d1a3129
#
_cell.length_a   1.000
_cell.length_b   1.000
_cell.length_c   1.000
_cell.angle_alpha   90.00
_cell.angle_beta   90.00
_cell.angle_gamma   90.00
#
_symmetry.space_group_name_H-M   'P 1'
#
loop_
_entity.id
_entity.type
_entity.pdbx_description
1 polymer ?
#
loop_
_entity_poly.entity_id
_entity_poly.type
_entity_poly.pdbx_seq_one_letter_code
_entity_poly.pdbx_strand_id
1 'polypeptide(L)'
;MKLKSIKIEGMHNVVNKTYDLSDLTYLYGQNGVGKSTVMQAIQLALLGYIPGTAKTKAELFRHANSHTMAVTLDIDDGGSGVIIRRVWTGTASSINAIVDIRPEGYDISSIIGNLELPIFNFGEFLDMTANKLKDWFINFLPSANTTIDWYSVLRENVSDAGLTTIDDEFINGCVSDIKSYRLTGVDEIRKANDYF
;
A
#
# COMPACT_ATOMS: atom_id res chain seq x y z
N MET A 1 -2.88 12.67 4.78
CA MET A 1 -2.29 12.77 3.41
C MET A 1 -3.35 13.23 2.42
N LYS A 2 -3.06 14.20 1.55
CA LYS A 2 -3.94 14.69 0.47
C LYS A 2 -3.14 14.85 -0.81
N LEU A 3 -3.71 14.42 -1.93
CA LEU A 3 -3.12 14.68 -3.25
C LEU A 3 -3.48 16.10 -3.69
N LYS A 4 -2.48 16.94 -4.01
CA LYS A 4 -2.69 18.33 -4.44
C LYS A 4 -2.76 18.48 -5.94
N SER A 5 -1.82 17.90 -6.66
CA SER A 5 -1.81 17.96 -8.12
C SER A 5 -1.05 16.80 -8.74
N ILE A 6 -1.36 16.51 -9.99
CA ILE A 6 -0.61 15.57 -10.83
C ILE A 6 -0.25 16.25 -12.15
N LYS A 7 1.03 16.31 -12.46
CA LYS A 7 1.53 16.72 -13.76
C LYS A 7 1.95 15.52 -14.57
N ILE A 8 1.49 15.46 -15.81
CA ILE A 8 1.72 14.36 -16.75
C ILE A 8 2.39 14.94 -17.98
N GLU A 9 3.51 14.36 -18.37
CA GLU A 9 4.31 14.79 -19.52
C GLU A 9 4.59 13.55 -20.38
N GLY A 10 4.16 13.57 -21.63
CA GLY A 10 4.51 12.54 -22.61
C GLY A 10 3.89 11.15 -22.37
N MET A 11 2.69 11.06 -21.79
CA MET A 11 2.04 9.79 -21.48
C MET A 11 0.72 9.63 -22.25
N HIS A 12 0.58 8.56 -23.02
CA HIS A 12 -0.59 8.29 -23.88
C HIS A 12 -0.92 9.50 -24.77
N ASN A 13 -2.14 10.02 -24.66
CA ASN A 13 -2.60 11.20 -25.43
C ASN A 13 -2.27 12.53 -24.70
N VAL A 14 -1.67 12.48 -23.52
CA VAL A 14 -1.34 13.68 -22.74
C VAL A 14 0.09 14.10 -23.02
N VAL A 15 0.27 15.22 -23.71
CA VAL A 15 1.59 15.76 -24.05
C VAL A 15 2.22 16.45 -22.82
N ASN A 16 1.49 17.42 -22.23
CA ASN A 16 1.90 18.11 -21.00
C ASN A 16 0.66 18.73 -20.37
N LYS A 17 0.26 18.25 -19.22
CA LYS A 17 -0.91 18.76 -18.50
C LYS A 17 -0.77 18.57 -17.01
N THR A 18 -1.21 19.58 -16.26
CA THR A 18 -1.36 19.52 -14.80
C THR A 18 -2.83 19.47 -14.45
N TYR A 19 -3.17 18.64 -13.50
CA TYR A 19 -4.51 18.53 -12.94
C TYR A 19 -4.42 18.83 -11.46
N ASP A 20 -5.17 19.81 -11.00
CA ASP A 20 -5.33 20.09 -9.59
C ASP A 20 -6.32 19.09 -9.00
N LEU A 21 -5.96 18.54 -7.85
CA LEU A 21 -6.73 17.53 -7.14
C LEU A 21 -7.26 18.13 -5.83
N SER A 22 -8.45 17.72 -5.47
CA SER A 22 -9.11 18.09 -4.22
C SER A 22 -9.60 16.86 -3.48
N ASP A 23 -10.22 17.03 -2.32
CA ASP A 23 -10.77 15.91 -1.54
C ASP A 23 -11.76 15.05 -2.36
N LEU A 24 -12.42 15.66 -3.34
CA LEU A 24 -13.26 15.00 -4.32
C LEU A 24 -13.04 15.61 -5.70
N THR A 25 -12.48 14.83 -6.62
CA THR A 25 -12.18 15.25 -7.99
C THR A 25 -12.92 14.38 -8.99
N TYR A 26 -13.73 14.99 -9.85
CA TYR A 26 -14.43 14.32 -10.92
C TYR A 26 -13.69 14.45 -12.25
N LEU A 27 -13.33 13.32 -12.86
CA LEU A 27 -12.80 13.26 -14.21
C LEU A 27 -13.91 12.92 -15.19
N TYR A 28 -14.34 13.87 -15.97
CA TYR A 28 -15.38 13.68 -16.99
C TYR A 28 -14.89 14.08 -18.39
N GLY A 29 -15.52 13.55 -19.40
CA GLY A 29 -15.19 13.83 -20.80
C GLY A 29 -15.42 12.60 -21.70
N GLN A 30 -15.23 12.79 -23.00
CA GLN A 30 -15.38 11.74 -24.00
C GLN A 30 -14.36 10.61 -23.82
N ASN A 31 -14.58 9.47 -24.47
CA ASN A 31 -13.60 8.39 -24.47
C ASN A 31 -12.32 8.83 -25.18
N GLY A 32 -11.17 8.43 -24.66
CA GLY A 32 -9.86 8.78 -25.22
C GLY A 32 -9.25 10.12 -24.76
N VAL A 33 -9.97 10.96 -23.99
CA VAL A 33 -9.43 12.26 -23.53
C VAL A 33 -8.38 12.17 -22.41
N GLY A 34 -8.07 10.98 -21.92
CA GLY A 34 -7.02 10.78 -20.93
C GLY A 34 -7.50 10.61 -19.48
N LYS A 35 -8.80 10.35 -19.23
CA LYS A 35 -9.29 10.10 -17.85
C LYS A 35 -8.55 8.95 -17.16
N SER A 36 -8.43 7.81 -17.83
CA SER A 36 -7.69 6.65 -17.33
C SER A 36 -6.18 6.95 -17.19
N THR A 37 -5.64 7.81 -18.07
CA THR A 37 -4.24 8.24 -18.01
C THR A 37 -3.93 8.99 -16.71
N VAL A 38 -4.86 9.82 -16.21
CA VAL A 38 -4.68 10.50 -14.92
C VAL A 38 -4.58 9.49 -13.77
N MET A 39 -5.48 8.50 -13.74
CA MET A 39 -5.44 7.44 -12.71
C MET A 39 -4.15 6.61 -12.80
N GLN A 40 -3.77 6.21 -14.01
CA GLN A 40 -2.52 5.47 -14.24
C GLN A 40 -1.28 6.29 -13.88
N ALA A 41 -1.30 7.60 -14.11
CA ALA A 41 -0.21 8.48 -13.74
C ALA A 41 -0.05 8.60 -12.21
N ILE A 42 -1.16 8.68 -11.48
CA ILE A 42 -1.14 8.67 -10.00
C ILE A 42 -0.57 7.33 -9.50
N GLN A 43 -1.07 6.21 -10.03
CA GLN A 43 -0.56 4.87 -9.69
C GLN A 43 0.94 4.75 -10.01
N LEU A 44 1.35 5.21 -11.18
CA LEU A 44 2.75 5.19 -11.60
C LEU A 44 3.63 6.07 -10.71
N ALA A 45 3.16 7.24 -10.30
CA ALA A 45 3.90 8.11 -9.38
C ALA A 45 4.10 7.46 -8.01
N LEU A 46 3.05 6.90 -7.43
CA LEU A 46 3.06 6.27 -6.11
C LEU A 46 3.77 4.91 -6.13
N LEU A 47 3.27 3.98 -6.93
CA LEU A 47 3.70 2.58 -6.92
C LEU A 47 4.98 2.34 -7.73
N GLY A 48 5.28 3.20 -8.72
CA GLY A 48 6.38 2.97 -9.68
C GLY A 48 6.03 2.02 -10.81
N TYR A 49 4.80 1.55 -10.87
CA TYR A 49 4.27 0.70 -11.95
C TYR A 49 2.77 0.97 -12.15
N ILE A 50 2.23 0.50 -13.27
CA ILE A 50 0.79 0.53 -13.55
C ILE A 50 0.23 -0.86 -13.28
N PRO A 51 -0.76 -1.00 -12.38
CA PRO A 51 -1.42 -2.27 -12.11
C PRO A 51 -1.94 -2.95 -13.38
N GLY A 52 -1.79 -4.27 -13.47
CA GLY A 52 -2.18 -5.05 -14.63
C GLY A 52 -1.16 -5.01 -15.79
N THR A 53 -0.03 -4.32 -15.64
CA THR A 53 1.08 -4.32 -16.62
C THR A 53 2.34 -4.93 -16.03
N ALA A 54 3.27 -5.38 -16.89
CA ALA A 54 4.56 -5.85 -16.41
C ALA A 54 5.36 -4.69 -15.78
N LYS A 55 6.04 -4.97 -14.65
CA LYS A 55 6.80 -3.97 -13.88
C LYS A 55 8.18 -3.63 -14.50
N THR A 56 8.37 -3.91 -15.79
CA THR A 56 9.63 -3.62 -16.49
C THR A 56 9.65 -2.21 -17.04
N LYS A 57 10.84 -1.58 -17.08
CA LYS A 57 11.01 -0.24 -17.66
C LYS A 57 10.52 -0.18 -19.10
N ALA A 58 10.73 -1.24 -19.88
CA ALA A 58 10.30 -1.34 -21.26
C ALA A 58 8.78 -1.32 -21.40
N GLU A 59 8.07 -2.07 -20.57
CA GLU A 59 6.60 -2.11 -20.59
C GLU A 59 6.01 -0.76 -20.16
N LEU A 60 6.56 -0.17 -19.10
CA LEU A 60 6.12 1.16 -18.64
C LEU A 60 6.35 2.24 -19.71
N PHE A 61 7.47 2.16 -20.45
CA PHE A 61 7.78 3.13 -21.49
C PHE A 61 6.90 2.98 -22.76
N ARG A 62 6.18 1.88 -22.92
CA ARG A 62 5.15 1.75 -23.97
C ARG A 62 4.00 2.75 -23.84
N HIS A 63 3.80 3.27 -22.65
CA HIS A 63 2.82 4.33 -22.40
C HIS A 63 3.32 5.73 -22.79
N ALA A 64 4.60 5.86 -23.13
CA ALA A 64 5.18 7.12 -23.58
C ALA A 64 4.74 7.45 -25.01
N ASN A 65 4.40 8.72 -25.26
CA ASN A 65 4.09 9.23 -26.60
C ASN A 65 5.27 9.97 -27.26
N SER A 66 6.41 10.03 -26.55
CA SER A 66 7.64 10.68 -27.00
C SER A 66 8.87 10.02 -26.39
N HIS A 67 10.06 10.54 -26.67
CA HIS A 67 11.31 10.06 -26.09
C HIS A 67 11.43 10.29 -24.58
N THR A 68 10.51 11.04 -23.99
CA THR A 68 10.47 11.32 -22.56
C THR A 68 9.04 11.20 -22.05
N MET A 69 8.87 10.45 -20.97
CA MET A 69 7.64 10.38 -20.20
C MET A 69 7.95 10.75 -18.77
N ALA A 70 7.17 11.65 -18.18
CA ALA A 70 7.33 12.01 -16.78
C ALA A 70 5.98 12.16 -16.08
N VAL A 71 5.95 11.78 -14.82
CA VAL A 71 4.83 12.04 -13.91
C VAL A 71 5.37 12.73 -12.66
N THR A 72 4.67 13.78 -12.22
CA THR A 72 5.02 14.50 -10.99
C THR A 72 3.77 14.62 -10.14
N LEU A 73 3.80 14.04 -8.95
CA LEU A 73 2.71 14.08 -7.98
C LEU A 73 3.08 14.95 -6.81
N ASP A 74 2.23 15.92 -6.49
CA ASP A 74 2.35 16.78 -5.32
C ASP A 74 1.36 16.31 -4.24
N ILE A 75 1.88 16.04 -3.05
CA ILE A 75 1.18 15.46 -1.92
C ILE A 75 1.35 16.39 -0.71
N ASP A 76 0.29 16.58 0.05
CA ASP A 76 0.32 17.14 1.40
C ASP A 76 0.23 16.00 2.44
N ASP A 77 1.31 15.79 3.16
CA ASP A 77 1.37 14.81 4.22
C ASP A 77 1.43 15.50 5.59
N GLY A 78 0.24 15.94 6.05
CA GLY A 78 0.11 16.55 7.38
C GLY A 78 0.83 17.90 7.54
N GLY A 79 0.95 18.68 6.45
CA GLY A 79 1.60 19.99 6.43
C GLY A 79 3.01 19.97 5.82
N SER A 80 3.55 18.79 5.53
CA SER A 80 4.78 18.65 4.74
C SER A 80 4.41 18.40 3.28
N GLY A 81 4.88 19.28 2.37
CA GLY A 81 4.73 19.07 0.92
C GLY A 81 5.71 18.00 0.45
N VAL A 82 5.21 16.96 -0.18
CA VAL A 82 6.02 15.90 -0.77
C VAL A 82 5.80 15.87 -2.25
N ILE A 83 6.89 15.95 -3.03
CA ILE A 83 6.85 15.87 -4.49
C ILE A 83 7.52 14.56 -4.91
N ILE A 84 6.78 13.75 -5.65
CA ILE A 84 7.29 12.52 -6.26
C ILE A 84 7.34 12.75 -7.76
N ARG A 85 8.53 12.74 -8.33
CA ARG A 85 8.74 12.82 -9.77
C ARG A 85 9.41 11.57 -10.29
N ARG A 86 8.81 10.94 -11.30
CA ARG A 86 9.39 9.82 -12.02
C ARG A 86 9.52 10.18 -13.49
N VAL A 87 10.68 9.92 -14.05
CA VAL A 87 11.02 10.26 -15.44
C VAL A 87 11.56 9.02 -16.13
N TRP A 88 11.05 8.73 -17.31
CA TRP A 88 11.58 7.72 -18.22
C TRP A 88 12.04 8.42 -19.49
N THR A 89 13.26 8.15 -19.89
CA THR A 89 13.86 8.68 -21.11
C THR A 89 14.50 7.56 -21.91
N GLY A 90 14.38 7.63 -23.20
CA GLY A 90 15.09 6.67 -24.05
C GLY A 90 14.39 6.34 -25.37
N THR A 91 14.80 5.19 -25.89
CA THR A 91 14.27 4.58 -27.09
C THR A 91 13.84 3.14 -26.76
N ALA A 92 13.22 2.45 -27.70
CA ALA A 92 12.79 1.06 -27.49
C ALA A 92 13.92 0.09 -27.03
N SER A 93 15.17 0.42 -27.33
CA SER A 93 16.35 -0.41 -27.00
C SER A 93 17.10 0.01 -25.74
N SER A 94 16.92 1.24 -25.26
CA SER A 94 17.63 1.74 -24.09
C SER A 94 16.75 2.73 -23.32
N ILE A 95 16.32 2.34 -22.14
CA ILE A 95 15.40 3.13 -21.30
C ILE A 95 16.07 3.40 -19.96
N ASN A 96 16.23 4.69 -19.65
CA ASN A 96 16.64 5.16 -18.34
C ASN A 96 15.41 5.61 -17.53
N ALA A 97 15.39 5.28 -16.24
CA ALA A 97 14.33 5.68 -15.31
C ALA A 97 14.96 6.35 -14.09
N ILE A 98 14.49 7.53 -13.76
CA ILE A 98 14.93 8.34 -12.63
C ILE A 98 13.75 8.60 -11.72
N VAL A 99 13.99 8.53 -10.42
CA VAL A 99 13.02 8.88 -9.38
C VAL A 99 13.61 10.00 -8.54
N ASP A 100 12.89 11.11 -8.43
CA ASP A 100 13.23 12.27 -7.59
C ASP A 100 12.10 12.46 -6.57
N ILE A 101 12.45 12.48 -5.29
CA ILE A 101 11.51 12.66 -4.19
C ILE A 101 11.98 13.83 -3.35
N ARG A 102 11.07 14.74 -3.05
CA ARG A 102 11.35 15.92 -2.24
C ARG A 102 10.35 16.03 -1.09
N PRO A 103 10.79 16.29 0.13
CA PRO A 103 12.19 16.50 0.55
C PRO A 103 13.06 15.26 0.38
N GLU A 104 14.37 15.50 0.18
CA GLU A 104 15.34 14.41 0.02
C GLU A 104 15.37 13.51 1.26
N GLY A 105 15.44 12.18 1.04
CA GLY A 105 15.39 11.19 2.12
C GLY A 105 13.98 10.86 2.62
N TYR A 106 12.92 11.42 2.02
CA TYR A 106 11.56 11.05 2.37
C TYR A 106 11.25 9.62 1.93
N ASP A 107 10.76 8.81 2.86
CA ASP A 107 10.42 7.41 2.59
C ASP A 107 9.00 7.29 2.01
N ILE A 108 8.90 6.97 0.73
CA ILE A 108 7.62 6.70 0.06
C ILE A 108 6.91 5.50 0.69
N SER A 109 7.63 4.55 1.29
CA SER A 109 7.02 3.35 1.88
C SER A 109 6.04 3.72 2.98
N SER A 110 6.26 4.82 3.69
CA SER A 110 5.36 5.34 4.71
C SER A 110 4.03 5.83 4.10
N ILE A 111 4.08 6.45 2.93
CA ILE A 111 2.89 6.87 2.18
C ILE A 111 2.15 5.64 1.64
N ILE A 112 2.88 4.73 0.99
CA ILE A 112 2.29 3.54 0.35
C ILE A 112 1.71 2.61 1.40
N GLY A 113 2.36 2.45 2.57
CA GLY A 113 1.85 1.63 3.67
C GLY A 113 0.55 2.14 4.28
N ASN A 114 0.29 3.44 4.20
CA ASN A 114 -0.94 4.07 4.67
C ASN A 114 -2.03 4.18 3.58
N LEU A 115 -1.71 3.84 2.32
CA LEU A 115 -2.70 3.79 1.25
C LEU A 115 -3.44 2.46 1.30
N GLU A 116 -4.75 2.54 1.25
CA GLU A 116 -5.61 1.38 1.01
C GLU A 116 -5.36 0.87 -0.42
N LEU A 117 -4.27 0.13 -0.58
CA LEU A 117 -3.81 -0.41 -1.87
C LEU A 117 -4.89 -1.09 -2.74
N PRO A 118 -5.93 -1.77 -2.16
CA PRO A 118 -6.98 -2.36 -2.98
C PRO A 118 -7.77 -1.36 -3.81
N ILE A 119 -7.92 -0.13 -3.31
CA ILE A 119 -8.62 0.93 -4.05
C ILE A 119 -7.82 1.33 -5.29
N PHE A 120 -6.49 1.32 -5.18
CA PHE A 120 -5.61 1.65 -6.31
C PHE A 120 -5.36 0.49 -7.26
N ASN A 121 -5.53 -0.74 -6.79
CA ASN A 121 -5.20 -1.95 -7.55
C ASN A 121 -6.29 -3.02 -7.41
N PHE A 122 -7.53 -2.62 -7.63
CA PHE A 122 -8.69 -3.49 -7.46
C PHE A 122 -8.61 -4.76 -8.34
N GLY A 123 -8.00 -4.67 -9.51
CA GLY A 123 -7.77 -5.83 -10.38
C GLY A 123 -6.84 -6.88 -9.73
N GLU A 124 -5.67 -6.46 -9.23
CA GLU A 124 -4.77 -7.39 -8.53
C GLU A 124 -5.40 -7.95 -7.24
N PHE A 125 -6.21 -7.14 -6.54
CA PHE A 125 -6.94 -7.59 -5.36
C PHE A 125 -7.94 -8.71 -5.69
N LEU A 126 -8.70 -8.57 -6.78
CA LEU A 126 -9.65 -9.60 -7.22
C LEU A 126 -8.94 -10.89 -7.69
N ASP A 127 -7.74 -10.77 -8.23
CA ASP A 127 -6.94 -11.89 -8.72
C ASP A 127 -6.08 -12.55 -7.61
N MET A 128 -6.16 -12.05 -6.37
CA MET A 128 -5.44 -12.64 -5.24
C MET A 128 -5.95 -14.05 -4.94
N THR A 129 -5.00 -14.96 -4.73
CA THR A 129 -5.33 -16.28 -4.17
C THR A 129 -5.84 -16.12 -2.72
N ALA A 130 -6.63 -17.08 -2.24
CA ALA A 130 -7.19 -17.05 -0.89
C ALA A 130 -6.13 -16.81 0.20
N ASN A 131 -4.93 -17.41 0.05
CA ASN A 131 -3.82 -17.23 1.00
C ASN A 131 -3.28 -15.79 0.97
N LYS A 132 -3.05 -15.23 -0.21
CA LYS A 132 -2.59 -13.84 -0.35
C LYS A 132 -3.63 -12.84 0.17
N LEU A 133 -4.91 -13.10 -0.07
CA LEU A 133 -6.01 -12.28 0.43
C LEU A 133 -6.06 -12.32 1.97
N LYS A 134 -5.87 -13.49 2.57
CA LYS A 134 -5.78 -13.65 4.03
C LYS A 134 -4.61 -12.85 4.60
N ASP A 135 -3.41 -13.00 4.02
CA ASP A 135 -2.20 -12.28 4.45
C ASP A 135 -2.40 -10.77 4.33
N TRP A 136 -3.05 -10.33 3.24
CA TRP A 136 -3.37 -8.93 3.04
C TRP A 136 -4.29 -8.39 4.13
N PHE A 137 -5.39 -9.11 4.44
CA PHE A 137 -6.31 -8.71 5.52
C PHE A 137 -5.61 -8.63 6.88
N ILE A 138 -4.76 -9.60 7.21
CA ILE A 138 -4.02 -9.62 8.47
C ILE A 138 -3.07 -8.40 8.56
N ASN A 139 -2.38 -8.06 7.48
CA ASN A 139 -1.47 -6.91 7.44
C ASN A 139 -2.22 -5.56 7.45
N PHE A 140 -3.46 -5.54 6.98
CA PHE A 140 -4.30 -4.33 6.96
C PHE A 140 -5.01 -4.08 8.29
N LEU A 141 -5.21 -5.10 9.08
CA LEU A 141 -5.75 -4.91 10.43
C LEU A 141 -4.78 -4.02 11.21
N PRO A 142 -5.26 -2.92 11.81
CA PRO A 142 -4.41 -2.11 12.64
C PRO A 142 -3.78 -3.04 13.67
N SER A 143 -2.45 -3.05 13.71
CA SER A 143 -1.75 -3.72 14.80
C SER A 143 -2.36 -3.17 16.07
N ALA A 144 -3.12 -4.01 16.75
CA ALA A 144 -3.73 -3.62 18.02
C ALA A 144 -2.58 -3.34 18.98
N ASN A 145 -2.17 -2.07 19.04
CA ASN A 145 -1.36 -1.54 20.16
C ASN A 145 -2.16 -1.52 21.47
N THR A 146 -3.25 -2.27 21.50
CA THR A 146 -3.90 -2.65 22.73
C THR A 146 -2.96 -3.65 23.39
N THR A 147 -2.32 -3.25 24.45
CA THR A 147 -1.84 -4.17 25.48
C THR A 147 -3.07 -4.96 25.93
N ILE A 148 -3.37 -6.05 25.19
CA ILE A 148 -4.41 -6.97 25.61
C ILE A 148 -3.89 -7.50 26.94
N ASP A 149 -4.62 -7.24 28.01
CA ASP A 149 -4.37 -7.90 29.27
C ASP A 149 -4.82 -9.36 29.14
N TRP A 150 -3.92 -10.18 28.59
CA TRP A 150 -4.13 -11.60 28.37
C TRP A 150 -4.47 -12.33 29.65
N TYR A 151 -4.02 -11.80 30.79
CA TYR A 151 -4.34 -12.36 32.11
C TYR A 151 -5.84 -12.28 32.39
N SER A 152 -6.45 -11.10 32.17
CA SER A 152 -7.90 -10.91 32.33
C SER A 152 -8.68 -11.75 31.32
N VAL A 153 -8.27 -11.78 30.06
CA VAL A 153 -8.94 -12.55 28.99
C VAL A 153 -8.90 -14.06 29.29
N LEU A 154 -7.75 -14.60 29.68
CA LEU A 154 -7.62 -16.01 30.02
C LEU A 154 -8.43 -16.37 31.26
N ARG A 155 -8.39 -15.54 32.29
CA ARG A 155 -9.11 -15.76 33.52
C ARG A 155 -10.63 -15.78 33.31
N GLU A 156 -11.16 -14.90 32.50
CA GLU A 156 -12.58 -14.80 32.15
C GLU A 156 -13.03 -16.05 31.37
N ASN A 157 -12.30 -16.45 30.34
CA ASN A 157 -12.63 -17.62 29.55
C ASN A 157 -12.47 -18.95 30.30
N VAL A 158 -11.53 -19.04 31.23
CA VAL A 158 -11.31 -20.23 32.07
C VAL A 158 -12.40 -20.37 33.11
N SER A 159 -12.89 -19.26 33.69
CA SER A 159 -14.01 -19.29 34.63
C SER A 159 -15.30 -19.75 33.95
N ASP A 160 -15.56 -19.32 32.74
CA ASP A 160 -16.72 -19.71 31.92
C ASP A 160 -16.69 -21.20 31.52
N ALA A 161 -15.51 -21.79 31.35
CA ALA A 161 -15.31 -23.20 31.04
C ALA A 161 -15.48 -24.12 32.27
N GLY A 162 -15.78 -23.58 33.47
CA GLY A 162 -15.95 -24.36 34.69
C GLY A 162 -14.66 -24.98 35.23
N LEU A 163 -13.50 -24.56 34.76
CA LEU A 163 -12.20 -25.06 35.21
C LEU A 163 -11.79 -24.30 36.49
N THR A 164 -12.12 -24.87 37.65
CA THR A 164 -11.91 -24.21 38.96
C THR A 164 -10.50 -24.31 39.52
N THR A 165 -9.55 -24.93 38.80
CA THR A 165 -8.20 -25.26 39.31
C THR A 165 -7.05 -24.90 38.38
N ILE A 166 -7.19 -23.83 37.60
CA ILE A 166 -6.03 -23.26 36.92
C ILE A 166 -5.41 -22.24 37.88
N ASP A 167 -4.23 -22.55 38.38
CA ASP A 167 -3.52 -21.64 39.27
C ASP A 167 -2.91 -20.46 38.49
N ASP A 168 -2.56 -19.41 39.23
CA ASP A 168 -1.97 -18.20 38.66
C ASP A 168 -0.60 -18.48 37.99
N GLU A 169 0.08 -19.56 38.36
CA GLU A 169 1.37 -19.96 37.80
C GLU A 169 1.22 -20.51 36.37
N PHE A 170 0.19 -21.33 36.13
CA PHE A 170 -0.16 -21.83 34.81
C PHE A 170 -0.58 -20.68 33.86
N ILE A 171 -1.43 -19.75 34.34
CA ILE A 171 -1.86 -18.59 33.55
C ILE A 171 -0.65 -17.71 33.19
N ASN A 172 0.23 -17.45 34.15
CA ASN A 172 1.46 -16.67 33.92
C ASN A 172 2.39 -17.37 32.93
N GLY A 173 2.49 -18.69 32.98
CA GLY A 173 3.23 -19.50 32.00
C GLY A 173 2.66 -19.31 30.59
N CYS A 174 1.37 -19.50 30.40
CA CYS A 174 0.71 -19.30 29.11
C CYS A 174 0.88 -17.85 28.58
N VAL A 175 0.72 -16.84 29.43
CA VAL A 175 0.92 -15.44 29.06
C VAL A 175 2.38 -15.18 28.68
N SER A 176 3.34 -15.77 29.39
CA SER A 176 4.75 -15.67 29.05
C SER A 176 5.05 -16.30 27.69
N ASP A 177 4.50 -17.46 27.42
CA ASP A 177 4.66 -18.17 26.16
C ASP A 177 4.06 -17.37 24.99
N ILE A 178 2.85 -16.87 25.15
CA ILE A 178 2.20 -16.01 24.14
C ILE A 178 3.02 -14.74 23.90
N LYS A 179 3.55 -14.09 24.93
CA LYS A 179 4.39 -12.89 24.81
C LYS A 179 5.75 -13.19 24.17
N SER A 180 6.28 -14.40 24.30
CA SER A 180 7.52 -14.83 23.67
C SER A 180 7.39 -15.06 22.17
N TYR A 181 6.16 -15.34 21.69
CA TYR A 181 5.88 -15.44 20.27
C TYR A 181 5.77 -14.04 19.68
N ARG A 182 6.76 -13.64 18.88
CA ARG A 182 6.59 -12.53 17.93
C ARG A 182 5.67 -13.01 16.82
N LEU A 183 4.41 -12.62 16.87
CA LEU A 183 3.45 -12.89 15.80
C LEU A 183 3.82 -12.04 14.55
N THR A 184 4.76 -12.52 13.77
CA THR A 184 5.25 -11.83 12.55
C THR A 184 4.74 -12.45 11.26
N GLY A 185 3.84 -13.44 11.34
CA GLY A 185 3.31 -14.07 10.14
C GLY A 185 2.22 -15.10 10.41
N VAL A 186 1.61 -15.58 9.33
CA VAL A 186 0.48 -16.53 9.34
C VAL A 186 0.84 -17.85 10.04
N ASP A 187 2.09 -18.28 9.91
CA ASP A 187 2.55 -19.54 10.54
C ASP A 187 2.68 -19.41 12.06
N GLU A 188 2.95 -18.21 12.58
CA GLU A 188 3.01 -17.96 14.01
C GLU A 188 1.61 -17.87 14.62
N ILE A 189 0.64 -17.28 13.89
CA ILE A 189 -0.78 -17.29 14.27
C ILE A 189 -1.31 -18.71 14.27
N ARG A 190 -0.90 -19.54 13.31
CA ARG A 190 -1.28 -20.93 13.23
C ARG A 190 -0.76 -21.74 14.42
N LYS A 191 0.49 -21.52 14.80
CA LYS A 191 1.07 -22.13 16.00
C LYS A 191 0.37 -21.69 17.29
N ALA A 192 -0.01 -20.42 17.40
CA ALA A 192 -0.79 -19.94 18.53
C ALA A 192 -2.17 -20.63 18.63
N ASN A 193 -2.84 -20.88 17.49
CA ASN A 193 -4.12 -21.61 17.46
C ASN A 193 -3.99 -23.11 17.79
N ASP A 194 -2.83 -23.72 17.59
CA ASP A 194 -2.58 -25.13 17.95
C ASP A 194 -2.34 -25.31 19.47
N TYR A 195 -2.19 -24.22 20.22
CA TYR A 195 -2.06 -24.21 21.68
C TYR A 195 -3.40 -24.00 22.41
N PHE A 196 -4.46 -23.67 21.69
CA PHE A 196 -5.83 -23.54 22.19
C PHE A 196 -6.75 -24.61 21.56
#